data_7f4e01bb92ba8e00ef06770a8c9cd5b6
#
_entry.id   7f4e01bb92ba8e00ef06770a8c9cd5b6
#
_cell.length_a   1.000
_cell.length_b   1.000
_cell.length_c   1.000
_cell.angle_alpha   90.00
_cell.angle_beta   90.00
_cell.angle_gamma   90.00
#
_symmetry.space_group_name_H-M   'P 1'
#
loop_
_entity.id
_entity.type
_entity.pdbx_description
1 polymer ?
#
loop_
_entity_poly.entity_id
_entity_poly.type
_entity_poly.pdbx_seq_one_letter_code
_entity_poly.pdbx_strand_id
1 'polypeptide(L)'
;TGAQALATARLGLTPAKLITEKSVENALRVLLALGGSTNGILHLTAIAGRRGVKISLERLNELSDTTPVLINLKPTGVGYMEDFHTAGAMGALLRELEPLLHLDCPTVTGETLGDRLKAAPGFVDRTIIRPRDDGFEDVGGLVALFGNLAPGGAILKRSAADPTLFEATGRAVVFTSLEDLAERIDAEDLDVKADDILVLQNAGPKSPSGMPEAGYIPIPKKLAQAGVKDMIRISDCRMSGTAFGTIVLHVTPEAAVGGAIGLVKNGDEIRLSIANKTLELLVDNAELKRRRQANPPQPATPTRGYAKLYADHVTQADQGADFDFLMAQD
;
A
#
# COMPACT_ATOMS: atom_id res chain seq x y z
N THR A 1 -21.86 -9.08 17.16
CA THR A 1 -21.97 -8.39 15.85
C THR A 1 -23.41 -8.31 15.37
N GLY A 2 -24.19 -9.44 15.30
CA GLY A 2 -25.57 -9.43 14.79
C GLY A 2 -26.51 -8.49 15.53
N ALA A 3 -26.50 -8.51 16.87
CA ALA A 3 -27.31 -7.58 17.68
C ALA A 3 -26.96 -6.10 17.40
N GLN A 4 -25.69 -5.79 17.22
CA GLN A 4 -25.25 -4.42 16.88
C GLN A 4 -25.70 -4.01 15.48
N ALA A 5 -25.63 -4.91 14.49
CA ALA A 5 -26.09 -4.64 13.14
C ALA A 5 -27.58 -4.25 13.13
N LEU A 6 -28.42 -4.98 13.88
CA LEU A 6 -29.82 -4.67 14.04
C LEU A 6 -30.05 -3.32 14.74
N ALA A 7 -29.30 -3.02 15.80
CA ALA A 7 -29.39 -1.75 16.51
C ALA A 7 -28.98 -0.57 15.58
N THR A 8 -27.89 -0.71 14.84
CA THR A 8 -27.40 0.26 13.85
C THR A 8 -28.46 0.56 12.79
N ALA A 9 -29.13 -0.49 12.26
CA ALA A 9 -30.21 -0.35 11.29
C ALA A 9 -31.41 0.39 11.88
N ARG A 10 -31.81 0.09 13.13
CA ARG A 10 -32.90 0.79 13.84
C ARG A 10 -32.61 2.26 14.11
N LEU A 11 -31.35 2.62 14.33
CA LEU A 11 -30.89 4.00 14.45
C LEU A 11 -30.81 4.74 13.11
N GLY A 12 -31.06 4.06 12.00
CA GLY A 12 -30.93 4.63 10.65
C GLY A 12 -29.52 5.07 10.32
N LEU A 13 -28.50 4.44 10.93
CA LEU A 13 -27.10 4.68 10.63
C LEU A 13 -26.71 3.91 9.38
N THR A 14 -26.44 4.64 8.31
CA THR A 14 -26.04 4.11 7.02
C THR A 14 -24.56 4.34 6.78
N PRO A 15 -23.90 3.60 5.86
CA PRO A 15 -22.52 3.90 5.44
C PRO A 15 -22.35 5.37 5.04
N ALA A 16 -23.38 5.98 4.43
CA ALA A 16 -23.37 7.40 4.06
C ALA A 16 -23.19 8.35 5.23
N LYS A 17 -23.69 8.00 6.41
CA LYS A 17 -23.54 8.80 7.64
C LYS A 17 -22.23 8.52 8.38
N LEU A 18 -21.67 7.33 8.21
CA LEU A 18 -20.50 6.87 8.95
C LEU A 18 -19.18 7.09 8.19
N ILE A 19 -19.22 6.97 6.85
CA ILE A 19 -18.03 7.15 6.00
C ILE A 19 -18.00 8.59 5.51
N THR A 20 -17.16 9.38 6.15
CA THR A 20 -16.94 10.81 5.91
C THR A 20 -15.44 11.07 5.74
N GLU A 21 -15.03 12.24 5.27
CA GLU A 21 -13.61 12.64 5.20
C GLU A 21 -12.91 12.45 6.55
N LYS A 22 -13.53 12.91 7.64
CA LYS A 22 -12.97 12.78 9.00
C LYS A 22 -12.79 11.31 9.42
N SER A 23 -13.79 10.45 9.18
CA SER A 23 -13.70 9.04 9.57
C SER A 23 -12.70 8.28 8.69
N VAL A 24 -12.53 8.67 7.44
CA VAL A 24 -11.48 8.16 6.54
C VAL A 24 -10.10 8.58 7.03
N GLU A 25 -9.89 9.83 7.42
CA GLU A 25 -8.61 10.26 8.02
C GLU A 25 -8.30 9.50 9.32
N ASN A 26 -9.29 9.28 10.18
CA ASN A 26 -9.12 8.44 11.37
C ASN A 26 -8.68 7.02 11.01
N ALA A 27 -9.27 6.42 9.98
CA ALA A 27 -8.90 5.09 9.51
C ALA A 27 -7.46 5.05 8.95
N LEU A 28 -7.05 6.10 8.22
CA LEU A 28 -5.66 6.23 7.72
C LEU A 28 -4.67 6.36 8.88
N ARG A 29 -4.95 7.16 9.91
CA ARG A 29 -4.08 7.26 11.09
C ARG A 29 -3.94 5.93 11.83
N VAL A 30 -5.04 5.19 11.99
CA VAL A 30 -4.99 3.84 12.56
C VAL A 30 -4.13 2.91 11.71
N LEU A 31 -4.32 2.93 10.38
CA LEU A 31 -3.52 2.11 9.47
C LEU A 31 -2.02 2.42 9.56
N LEU A 32 -1.67 3.70 9.65
CA LEU A 32 -0.29 4.18 9.78
C LEU A 32 0.33 3.77 11.11
N ALA A 33 -0.40 3.92 12.22
CA ALA A 33 0.06 3.57 13.56
C ALA A 33 0.19 2.05 13.79
N LEU A 34 -0.60 1.25 13.06
CA LEU A 34 -0.47 -0.21 13.06
C LEU A 34 0.75 -0.71 12.28
N GLY A 35 1.42 0.13 11.49
CA GLY A 35 2.34 -0.36 10.46
C GLY A 35 1.61 -1.31 9.50
N GLY A 36 0.39 -0.92 9.09
CA GLY A 36 -0.56 -1.78 8.40
C GLY A 36 -0.14 -2.18 6.98
N SER A 37 -1.01 -2.93 6.31
CA SER A 37 -0.77 -3.41 4.95
C SER A 37 -0.95 -2.30 3.91
N THR A 38 -0.14 -2.33 2.83
CA THR A 38 -0.37 -1.51 1.63
C THR A 38 -1.75 -1.76 1.01
N ASN A 39 -2.28 -3.00 1.11
CA ASN A 39 -3.66 -3.31 0.72
C ASN A 39 -4.70 -2.46 1.45
N GLY A 40 -4.41 -2.02 2.68
CA GLY A 40 -5.29 -1.15 3.44
C GLY A 40 -5.55 0.18 2.75
N ILE A 41 -4.53 0.79 2.13
CA ILE A 41 -4.70 2.03 1.34
C ILE A 41 -5.62 1.77 0.15
N LEU A 42 -5.36 0.69 -0.62
CA LEU A 42 -6.17 0.34 -1.78
C LEU A 42 -7.66 0.20 -1.43
N HIS A 43 -7.95 -0.58 -0.37
CA HIS A 43 -9.33 -0.83 0.04
C HIS A 43 -10.01 0.40 0.67
N LEU A 44 -9.28 1.21 1.46
CA LEU A 44 -9.83 2.45 2.00
C LEU A 44 -10.13 3.44 0.88
N THR A 45 -9.27 3.53 -0.14
CA THR A 45 -9.51 4.38 -1.32
C THR A 45 -10.78 3.94 -2.06
N ALA A 46 -10.98 2.63 -2.30
CA ALA A 46 -12.19 2.11 -2.91
C ALA A 46 -13.44 2.42 -2.08
N ILE A 47 -13.41 2.15 -0.77
CA ILE A 47 -14.53 2.41 0.14
C ILE A 47 -14.88 3.90 0.18
N ALA A 48 -13.88 4.77 0.30
CA ALA A 48 -14.05 6.21 0.33
C ALA A 48 -14.60 6.74 -1.00
N GLY A 49 -14.07 6.26 -2.13
CA GLY A 49 -14.49 6.64 -3.49
C GLY A 49 -15.97 6.35 -3.76
N ARG A 50 -16.49 5.23 -3.24
CA ARG A 50 -17.93 4.91 -3.33
C ARG A 50 -18.82 5.88 -2.54
N ARG A 51 -18.22 6.73 -1.71
CA ARG A 51 -18.87 7.79 -0.95
C ARG A 51 -18.52 9.20 -1.44
N GLY A 52 -17.79 9.32 -2.55
CA GLY A 52 -17.31 10.60 -3.06
C GLY A 52 -16.18 11.21 -2.22
N VAL A 53 -15.61 10.46 -1.28
CA VAL A 53 -14.46 10.90 -0.48
C VAL A 53 -13.17 10.48 -1.18
N LYS A 54 -12.37 11.45 -1.59
CA LYS A 54 -11.10 11.21 -2.25
C LYS A 54 -9.98 11.09 -1.22
N ILE A 55 -9.21 10.00 -1.28
CA ILE A 55 -7.93 9.88 -0.56
C ILE A 55 -6.81 10.35 -1.48
N SER A 56 -6.11 11.41 -1.10
CA SER A 56 -4.89 11.87 -1.77
C SER A 56 -3.68 11.21 -1.12
N LEU A 57 -2.74 10.73 -1.94
CA LEU A 57 -1.49 10.14 -1.46
C LEU A 57 -0.55 11.17 -0.83
N GLU A 58 -0.64 12.44 -1.25
CA GLU A 58 0.03 13.57 -0.59
C GLU A 58 -0.51 13.74 0.83
N ARG A 59 -1.85 13.70 1.00
CA ARG A 59 -2.47 13.75 2.33
C ARG A 59 -2.09 12.56 3.19
N LEU A 60 -1.98 11.36 2.60
CA LEU A 60 -1.44 10.19 3.31
C LEU A 60 -0.04 10.48 3.87
N ASN A 61 0.84 11.09 3.10
CA ASN A 61 2.19 11.47 3.55
C ASN A 61 2.16 12.47 4.73
N GLU A 62 1.31 13.51 4.67
CA GLU A 62 1.14 14.47 5.76
C GLU A 62 0.68 13.77 7.05
N LEU A 63 -0.29 12.85 6.94
CA LEU A 63 -0.76 12.06 8.08
C LEU A 63 0.34 11.12 8.59
N SER A 64 1.10 10.51 7.69
CA SER A 64 2.19 9.60 8.02
C SER A 64 3.33 10.29 8.77
N ASP A 65 3.71 11.49 8.36
CA ASP A 65 4.78 12.25 9.01
C ASP A 65 4.45 12.66 10.46
N THR A 66 3.17 12.57 10.84
CA THR A 66 2.68 12.98 12.18
C THR A 66 2.01 11.85 12.97
N THR A 67 2.09 10.62 12.49
CA THR A 67 1.47 9.46 13.14
C THR A 67 2.53 8.39 13.40
N PRO A 68 3.01 8.17 14.63
CA PRO A 68 4.03 7.17 14.93
C PRO A 68 3.49 5.75 14.77
N VAL A 69 4.38 4.77 14.51
CA VAL A 69 4.05 3.35 14.63
C VAL A 69 4.02 2.95 16.10
N LEU A 70 2.87 2.48 16.58
CA LEU A 70 2.64 2.19 17.99
C LEU A 70 2.53 0.70 18.30
N ILE A 71 2.45 -0.16 17.29
CA ILE A 71 2.06 -1.56 17.48
C ILE A 71 3.19 -2.51 17.10
N ASN A 72 3.47 -3.44 18.03
CA ASN A 72 4.50 -4.48 17.89
C ASN A 72 3.90 -5.77 17.35
N LEU A 73 3.52 -5.79 16.08
CA LEU A 73 2.92 -6.96 15.43
C LEU A 73 3.71 -7.42 14.21
N LYS A 74 3.67 -8.71 13.93
CA LYS A 74 4.23 -9.27 12.69
C LYS A 74 3.58 -8.63 11.44
N PRO A 75 4.34 -8.46 10.35
CA PRO A 75 5.71 -8.98 10.09
C PRO A 75 6.83 -8.09 10.64
N THR A 76 6.56 -6.89 11.11
CA THR A 76 7.56 -5.91 11.54
C THR A 76 7.95 -6.04 13.01
N GLY A 77 7.03 -6.54 13.85
CA GLY A 77 7.22 -6.81 15.26
C GLY A 77 7.16 -8.30 15.58
N VAL A 78 6.96 -8.61 16.87
CA VAL A 78 6.99 -9.98 17.38
C VAL A 78 5.60 -10.56 17.68
N GLY A 79 4.61 -9.73 18.00
CA GLY A 79 3.27 -10.13 18.40
C GLY A 79 2.37 -10.59 17.25
N TYR A 80 1.26 -11.19 17.60
CA TYR A 80 0.17 -11.58 16.70
C TYR A 80 -1.10 -10.77 17.01
N MET A 81 -2.15 -10.92 16.21
CA MET A 81 -3.43 -10.23 16.44
C MET A 81 -4.10 -10.62 17.76
N GLU A 82 -3.83 -11.81 18.28
CA GLU A 82 -4.28 -12.25 19.61
C GLU A 82 -3.61 -11.43 20.71
N ASP A 83 -2.30 -11.19 20.58
CA ASP A 83 -1.56 -10.33 21.52
C ASP A 83 -2.09 -8.89 21.49
N PHE A 84 -2.39 -8.34 20.31
CA PHE A 84 -3.04 -7.03 20.17
C PHE A 84 -4.40 -6.99 20.88
N HIS A 85 -5.21 -8.07 20.72
CA HIS A 85 -6.51 -8.14 21.36
C HIS A 85 -6.38 -8.12 22.89
N THR A 86 -5.47 -8.92 23.44
CA THR A 86 -5.24 -9.02 24.89
C THR A 86 -4.55 -7.80 25.48
N ALA A 87 -3.77 -7.07 24.66
CA ALA A 87 -3.07 -5.83 25.07
C ALA A 87 -3.98 -4.59 25.22
N GLY A 88 -5.28 -4.72 24.96
CA GLY A 88 -6.24 -3.60 25.03
C GLY A 88 -6.87 -3.25 23.68
N ALA A 89 -6.46 -3.93 22.63
CA ALA A 89 -7.05 -3.89 21.30
C ALA A 89 -7.19 -2.47 20.70
N MET A 90 -8.17 -2.29 19.81
CA MET A 90 -8.43 -1.02 19.13
C MET A 90 -8.74 0.12 20.10
N GLY A 91 -9.41 -0.16 21.25
CA GLY A 91 -9.73 0.87 22.24
C GLY A 91 -8.48 1.49 22.85
N ALA A 92 -7.44 0.69 23.14
CA ALA A 92 -6.15 1.19 23.65
C ALA A 92 -5.42 2.00 22.57
N LEU A 93 -5.32 1.48 21.35
CA LEU A 93 -4.67 2.21 20.24
C LEU A 93 -5.33 3.56 19.96
N LEU A 94 -6.66 3.60 19.89
CA LEU A 94 -7.39 4.84 19.61
C LEU A 94 -7.22 5.88 20.72
N ARG A 95 -7.07 5.48 21.99
CA ARG A 95 -6.72 6.41 23.08
C ARG A 95 -5.33 7.02 22.91
N GLU A 96 -4.36 6.22 22.51
CA GLU A 96 -3.00 6.75 22.23
C GLU A 96 -3.02 7.75 21.07
N LEU A 97 -3.88 7.51 20.08
CA LEU A 97 -4.05 8.39 18.92
C LEU A 97 -5.03 9.54 19.16
N GLU A 98 -5.74 9.61 20.29
CA GLU A 98 -6.84 10.56 20.56
C GLU A 98 -6.53 12.00 20.12
N PRO A 99 -5.35 12.60 20.42
CA PRO A 99 -5.02 13.97 20.01
C PRO A 99 -4.90 14.18 18.50
N LEU A 100 -4.81 13.10 17.73
CA LEU A 100 -4.66 13.10 16.26
C LEU A 100 -5.98 12.76 15.54
N LEU A 101 -7.03 12.40 16.27
CA LEU A 101 -8.29 11.89 15.71
C LEU A 101 -9.39 12.94 15.71
N HIS A 102 -10.29 12.82 14.74
CA HIS A 102 -11.56 13.53 14.73
C HIS A 102 -12.55 12.81 15.64
N LEU A 103 -12.72 13.32 16.87
CA LEU A 103 -13.50 12.66 17.92
C LEU A 103 -15.01 12.82 17.75
N ASP A 104 -15.45 13.76 16.93
CA ASP A 104 -16.86 14.03 16.62
C ASP A 104 -17.48 13.06 15.61
N CYS A 105 -16.68 12.14 15.05
CA CYS A 105 -17.16 11.13 14.10
C CYS A 105 -18.18 10.19 14.75
N PRO A 106 -19.36 9.96 14.12
CA PRO A 106 -20.31 8.96 14.59
C PRO A 106 -19.73 7.55 14.40
N THR A 107 -20.04 6.67 15.35
CA THR A 107 -19.69 5.25 15.27
C THR A 107 -20.93 4.39 14.99
N VAL A 108 -20.72 3.10 14.72
CA VAL A 108 -21.80 2.12 14.46
C VAL A 108 -22.75 1.93 15.65
N THR A 109 -22.40 2.42 16.83
CA THR A 109 -23.26 2.37 18.04
C THR A 109 -24.15 3.60 18.19
N GLY A 110 -23.95 4.64 17.36
CA GLY A 110 -24.68 5.91 17.44
C GLY A 110 -24.01 6.95 18.32
N GLU A 111 -23.01 6.58 19.11
CA GLU A 111 -22.18 7.49 19.90
C GLU A 111 -21.07 8.07 19.03
N THR A 112 -20.49 9.18 19.46
CA THR A 112 -19.26 9.70 18.84
C THR A 112 -18.05 8.83 19.19
N LEU A 113 -16.99 8.94 18.39
CA LEU A 113 -15.71 8.27 18.70
C LEU A 113 -15.19 8.70 20.09
N GLY A 114 -15.26 10.01 20.40
CA GLY A 114 -14.82 10.54 21.69
C GLY A 114 -15.61 9.97 22.88
N ASP A 115 -16.92 9.80 22.76
CA ASP A 115 -17.73 9.20 23.84
C ASP A 115 -17.39 7.73 24.05
N ARG A 116 -17.13 6.99 22.98
CA ARG A 116 -16.67 5.60 23.09
C ARG A 116 -15.32 5.48 23.74
N LEU A 117 -14.39 6.38 23.46
CA LEU A 117 -13.04 6.35 24.06
C LEU A 117 -13.08 6.60 25.57
N LYS A 118 -13.98 7.49 26.05
CA LYS A 118 -14.21 7.72 27.50
C LYS A 118 -14.68 6.45 28.22
N ALA A 119 -15.49 5.62 27.55
CA ALA A 119 -16.03 4.38 28.10
C ALA A 119 -15.11 3.17 27.92
N ALA A 120 -14.02 3.27 27.15
CA ALA A 120 -13.13 2.16 26.87
C ALA A 120 -12.29 1.77 28.10
N PRO A 121 -12.04 0.46 28.34
CA PRO A 121 -11.19 -0.01 29.44
C PRO A 121 -9.80 0.63 29.44
N GLY A 122 -9.27 0.96 30.63
CA GLY A 122 -7.99 1.66 30.79
C GLY A 122 -6.74 0.78 30.61
N PHE A 123 -6.92 -0.56 30.51
CA PHE A 123 -5.79 -1.48 30.41
C PHE A 123 -5.04 -1.36 29.08
N VAL A 124 -3.72 -1.36 29.13
CA VAL A 124 -2.83 -1.41 27.97
C VAL A 124 -1.57 -2.20 28.30
N ASP A 125 -1.26 -3.23 27.51
CA ASP A 125 0.06 -3.86 27.54
C ASP A 125 1.04 -3.06 26.68
N ARG A 126 2.00 -2.43 27.31
CA ARG A 126 3.00 -1.55 26.68
C ARG A 126 4.06 -2.29 25.87
N THR A 127 4.15 -3.59 25.97
CA THR A 127 5.04 -4.40 25.12
C THR A 127 4.49 -4.54 23.69
N ILE A 128 3.18 -4.42 23.53
CA ILE A 128 2.46 -4.54 22.26
C ILE A 128 1.97 -3.19 21.75
N ILE A 129 1.42 -2.32 22.64
CA ILE A 129 0.87 -1.01 22.28
C ILE A 129 1.64 0.07 23.02
N ARG A 130 2.54 0.76 22.36
CA ARG A 130 3.33 1.86 22.94
C ARG A 130 2.54 3.16 23.04
N PRO A 131 2.93 4.06 23.97
CA PRO A 131 2.38 5.41 23.99
C PRO A 131 2.82 6.20 22.75
N ARG A 132 2.01 7.20 22.39
CA ARG A 132 2.23 8.02 21.18
C ARG A 132 3.58 8.73 21.13
N ASP A 133 4.10 9.15 22.27
CA ASP A 133 5.37 9.87 22.43
C ASP A 133 6.58 8.94 22.63
N ASP A 134 6.39 7.63 22.60
CA ASP A 134 7.44 6.59 22.65
C ASP A 134 7.08 5.45 21.71
N GLY A 135 6.79 5.73 20.44
CA GLY A 135 6.46 4.75 19.40
C GLY A 135 7.63 3.83 19.05
N PHE A 136 7.34 2.78 18.25
CA PHE A 136 8.40 1.96 17.65
C PHE A 136 9.11 2.70 16.51
N GLU A 137 8.39 3.59 15.82
CA GLU A 137 8.86 4.49 14.78
C GLU A 137 8.21 5.86 14.99
N ASP A 138 8.94 6.95 14.79
CA ASP A 138 8.44 8.32 14.97
C ASP A 138 7.42 8.73 13.91
N VAL A 139 7.38 8.02 12.79
CA VAL A 139 6.54 8.28 11.61
C VAL A 139 5.77 7.03 11.20
N GLY A 140 4.70 7.21 10.43
CA GLY A 140 3.79 6.13 10.05
C GLY A 140 4.44 5.04 9.22
N GLY A 141 3.89 3.83 9.33
CA GLY A 141 4.46 2.63 8.69
C GLY A 141 4.36 2.59 7.17
N LEU A 142 3.64 3.52 6.53
CA LEU A 142 3.50 3.62 5.08
C LEU A 142 3.93 4.99 4.58
N VAL A 143 4.51 5.05 3.38
CA VAL A 143 4.86 6.28 2.68
C VAL A 143 4.47 6.17 1.21
N ALA A 144 3.92 7.24 0.65
CA ALA A 144 3.68 7.38 -0.77
C ALA A 144 4.89 8.03 -1.46
N LEU A 145 5.25 7.49 -2.61
CA LEU A 145 6.38 7.93 -3.44
C LEU A 145 5.87 8.45 -4.77
N PHE A 146 6.49 9.49 -5.27
CA PHE A 146 6.15 10.11 -6.55
C PHE A 146 7.40 10.27 -7.42
N GLY A 147 7.22 10.58 -8.68
CA GLY A 147 8.32 10.80 -9.62
C GLY A 147 7.96 10.35 -11.02
N ASN A 148 8.93 10.41 -11.93
CA ASN A 148 8.68 10.05 -13.32
C ASN A 148 8.36 8.55 -13.51
N LEU A 149 8.77 7.69 -12.56
CA LEU A 149 8.42 6.28 -12.57
C LEU A 149 7.01 6.01 -12.02
N ALA A 150 6.54 6.84 -11.09
CA ALA A 150 5.24 6.72 -10.45
C ALA A 150 4.54 8.10 -10.34
N PRO A 151 4.13 8.72 -11.46
CA PRO A 151 3.51 10.05 -11.41
C PRO A 151 2.14 10.08 -10.72
N GLY A 152 1.41 8.97 -10.69
CA GLY A 152 0.18 8.79 -9.91
C GLY A 152 0.43 8.29 -8.48
N GLY A 153 1.70 8.03 -8.17
CA GLY A 153 2.12 7.53 -6.86
C GLY A 153 2.42 6.04 -6.82
N ALA A 154 3.10 5.65 -5.77
CA ALA A 154 3.39 4.27 -5.36
C ALA A 154 3.45 4.22 -3.84
N ILE A 155 3.31 3.05 -3.22
CA ILE A 155 3.31 2.88 -1.77
C ILE A 155 4.46 1.98 -1.33
N LEU A 156 5.21 2.43 -0.33
CA LEU A 156 6.20 1.61 0.37
C LEU A 156 5.79 1.41 1.82
N LYS A 157 5.89 0.17 2.32
CA LYS A 157 5.73 -0.12 3.74
C LYS A 157 7.05 0.13 4.45
N ARG A 158 7.23 1.36 4.95
CA ARG A 158 8.44 1.84 5.60
C ARG A 158 8.83 0.99 6.81
N SER A 159 7.84 0.64 7.64
CA SER A 159 8.06 -0.18 8.84
C SER A 159 8.55 -1.62 8.57
N ALA A 160 8.47 -2.11 7.33
CA ALA A 160 8.96 -3.44 6.95
C ALA A 160 10.23 -3.41 6.10
N ALA A 161 10.67 -2.23 5.70
CA ALA A 161 11.80 -2.02 4.81
C ALA A 161 13.13 -1.87 5.58
N ASP A 162 14.24 -2.18 4.92
CA ASP A 162 15.57 -1.92 5.46
C ASP A 162 15.91 -0.42 5.33
N PRO A 163 16.13 0.31 6.44
CA PRO A 163 16.46 1.74 6.39
C PRO A 163 17.74 2.05 5.59
N THR A 164 18.65 1.11 5.45
CA THR A 164 19.87 1.30 4.65
C THR A 164 19.61 1.42 3.16
N LEU A 165 18.41 1.01 2.70
CA LEU A 165 17.97 1.08 1.31
C LEU A 165 17.06 2.28 1.03
N PHE A 166 16.83 3.17 2.02
CA PHE A 166 15.92 4.31 1.87
C PHE A 166 16.39 5.38 0.90
N GLU A 167 17.70 5.49 0.72
CA GLU A 167 18.35 6.42 -0.20
C GLU A 167 19.29 5.62 -1.11
N ALA A 168 18.78 5.11 -2.22
CA ALA A 168 19.51 4.20 -3.06
C ALA A 168 19.33 4.50 -4.55
N THR A 169 20.37 4.21 -5.32
CA THR A 169 20.30 4.14 -6.78
C THR A 169 20.86 2.78 -7.19
N GLY A 170 20.13 2.06 -8.04
CA GLY A 170 20.50 0.73 -8.48
C GLY A 170 20.07 0.44 -9.91
N ARG A 171 20.69 -0.56 -10.48
CA ARG A 171 20.40 -1.07 -11.81
C ARG A 171 19.14 -1.93 -11.78
N ALA A 172 18.23 -1.71 -12.71
CA ALA A 172 17.00 -2.50 -12.85
C ALA A 172 17.29 -3.90 -13.40
N VAL A 173 16.72 -4.92 -12.75
CA VAL A 173 16.55 -6.29 -13.26
C VAL A 173 15.06 -6.52 -13.45
N VAL A 174 14.62 -6.62 -14.70
CA VAL A 174 13.23 -6.54 -15.08
C VAL A 174 12.64 -7.92 -15.37
N PHE A 175 11.46 -8.16 -14.81
CA PHE A 175 10.58 -9.27 -15.10
C PHE A 175 9.30 -8.72 -15.73
N THR A 176 8.97 -9.20 -16.93
CA THR A 176 7.89 -8.62 -17.76
C THR A 176 6.51 -9.17 -17.41
N SER A 177 6.43 -10.26 -16.64
CA SER A 177 5.21 -10.86 -16.12
C SER A 177 5.49 -11.74 -14.89
N LEU A 178 4.43 -12.24 -14.25
CA LEU A 178 4.54 -13.21 -13.16
C LEU A 178 5.18 -14.53 -13.63
N GLU A 179 4.89 -14.96 -14.84
CA GLU A 179 5.45 -16.17 -15.44
C GLU A 179 6.96 -15.99 -15.68
N ASP A 180 7.36 -14.86 -16.27
CA ASP A 180 8.76 -14.52 -16.49
C ASP A 180 9.54 -14.44 -15.16
N LEU A 181 8.90 -13.86 -14.11
CA LEU A 181 9.48 -13.85 -12.76
C LEU A 181 9.69 -15.29 -12.25
N ALA A 182 8.64 -16.13 -12.33
CA ALA A 182 8.69 -17.50 -11.80
C ALA A 182 9.75 -18.37 -12.51
N GLU A 183 9.94 -18.15 -13.80
CA GLU A 183 10.92 -18.88 -14.60
C GLU A 183 12.35 -18.44 -14.30
N ARG A 184 12.59 -17.12 -14.17
CA ARG A 184 13.95 -16.57 -14.19
C ARG A 184 14.51 -16.18 -12.84
N ILE A 185 13.71 -15.93 -11.81
CA ILE A 185 14.19 -15.34 -10.54
C ILE A 185 15.29 -16.16 -9.88
N ASP A 186 15.24 -17.50 -10.00
CA ASP A 186 16.19 -18.42 -9.41
C ASP A 186 17.14 -19.05 -10.45
N ALA A 187 17.14 -18.57 -11.71
CA ALA A 187 18.05 -19.06 -12.73
C ALA A 187 19.52 -18.75 -12.36
N GLU A 188 20.41 -19.71 -12.54
CA GLU A 188 21.82 -19.57 -12.19
C GLU A 188 22.51 -18.47 -13.01
N ASP A 189 22.12 -18.32 -14.27
CA ASP A 189 22.64 -17.34 -15.23
C ASP A 189 21.97 -15.96 -15.15
N LEU A 190 20.98 -15.75 -14.27
CA LEU A 190 20.39 -14.44 -14.06
C LEU A 190 21.46 -13.43 -13.64
N ASP A 191 21.72 -12.41 -14.47
CA ASP A 191 22.64 -11.32 -14.12
C ASP A 191 21.99 -10.39 -13.09
N VAL A 192 22.22 -10.69 -11.80
CA VAL A 192 21.69 -9.95 -10.66
C VAL A 192 22.71 -9.82 -9.54
N LYS A 193 22.79 -8.61 -8.94
CA LYS A 193 23.66 -8.28 -7.80
C LYS A 193 22.81 -7.81 -6.62
N ALA A 194 23.42 -7.74 -5.44
CA ALA A 194 22.73 -7.37 -4.19
C ALA A 194 22.21 -5.92 -4.18
N ASP A 195 22.85 -5.03 -4.94
CA ASP A 195 22.51 -3.62 -5.07
C ASP A 195 21.60 -3.31 -6.27
N ASP A 196 21.20 -4.33 -7.05
CA ASP A 196 20.23 -4.18 -8.12
C ASP A 196 18.79 -4.00 -7.58
N ILE A 197 17.94 -3.41 -8.40
CA ILE A 197 16.52 -3.18 -8.12
C ILE A 197 15.69 -4.14 -8.98
N LEU A 198 14.91 -5.01 -8.33
CA LEU A 198 14.04 -5.95 -9.04
C LEU A 198 12.76 -5.23 -9.45
N VAL A 199 12.37 -5.32 -10.73
CA VAL A 199 11.18 -4.67 -11.28
C VAL A 199 10.26 -5.72 -11.90
N LEU A 200 9.05 -5.87 -11.35
CA LEU A 200 7.99 -6.71 -11.93
C LEU A 200 6.97 -5.82 -12.62
N GLN A 201 6.78 -6.03 -13.92
CA GLN A 201 5.83 -5.32 -14.78
C GLN A 201 4.57 -6.14 -15.02
N ASN A 202 3.50 -5.47 -15.50
CA ASN A 202 2.26 -6.10 -15.97
C ASN A 202 1.56 -6.98 -14.91
N ALA A 203 1.57 -6.55 -13.67
CA ALA A 203 0.88 -7.18 -12.56
C ALA A 203 -0.16 -6.23 -11.89
N GLY A 204 -0.48 -5.13 -12.55
CA GLY A 204 -1.46 -4.14 -12.10
C GLY A 204 -2.91 -4.48 -12.44
N PRO A 205 -3.88 -3.58 -12.14
CA PRO A 205 -5.32 -3.84 -12.27
C PRO A 205 -5.77 -4.24 -13.69
N LYS A 206 -5.29 -3.55 -14.72
CA LYS A 206 -5.68 -3.79 -16.12
C LYS A 206 -4.78 -4.78 -16.87
N SER A 207 -3.77 -5.31 -16.16
CA SER A 207 -2.94 -6.37 -16.71
C SER A 207 -3.71 -7.70 -16.87
N PRO A 208 -3.21 -8.66 -17.67
CA PRO A 208 -3.82 -9.98 -17.76
C PRO A 208 -3.97 -10.71 -16.42
N SER A 209 -3.10 -10.43 -15.45
CA SER A 209 -3.13 -11.02 -14.11
C SER A 209 -4.16 -10.38 -13.17
N GLY A 210 -4.67 -9.17 -13.48
CA GLY A 210 -5.71 -8.50 -12.69
C GLY A 210 -5.30 -8.11 -11.27
N MET A 211 -4.06 -7.66 -11.07
CA MET A 211 -3.50 -7.23 -9.78
C MET A 211 -3.64 -8.28 -8.66
N PRO A 212 -3.12 -9.50 -8.85
CA PRO A 212 -3.22 -10.53 -7.82
C PRO A 212 -2.40 -10.16 -6.58
N GLU A 213 -2.85 -10.62 -5.42
CA GLU A 213 -2.08 -10.48 -4.18
C GLU A 213 -0.84 -11.41 -4.15
N ALA A 214 -0.74 -12.34 -5.07
CA ALA A 214 0.36 -13.27 -5.19
C ALA A 214 1.66 -12.68 -5.78
N GLY A 215 1.71 -11.38 -6.01
CA GLY A 215 2.86 -10.68 -6.58
C GLY A 215 4.09 -10.65 -5.66
N TYR A 216 4.45 -11.78 -5.06
CA TYR A 216 5.68 -11.91 -4.29
C TYR A 216 6.88 -11.89 -5.24
N ILE A 217 7.76 -10.91 -5.06
CA ILE A 217 9.06 -10.86 -5.73
C ILE A 217 10.11 -11.33 -4.71
N PRO A 218 10.54 -12.60 -4.75
CA PRO A 218 11.55 -13.11 -3.80
C PRO A 218 12.93 -12.51 -4.09
N ILE A 219 13.79 -12.53 -3.08
CA ILE A 219 15.23 -12.34 -3.29
C ILE A 219 15.75 -13.55 -4.04
N PRO A 220 16.51 -13.38 -5.14
CA PRO A 220 17.06 -14.50 -5.89
C PRO A 220 17.81 -15.46 -4.97
N LYS A 221 17.55 -16.77 -5.10
CA LYS A 221 18.06 -17.80 -4.20
C LYS A 221 19.58 -17.76 -4.01
N LYS A 222 20.34 -17.50 -5.08
CA LYS A 222 21.81 -17.37 -5.01
C LYS A 222 22.26 -16.19 -4.14
N LEU A 223 21.53 -15.07 -4.15
CA LEU A 223 21.84 -13.91 -3.31
C LEU A 223 21.40 -14.15 -1.86
N ALA A 224 20.24 -14.77 -1.64
CA ALA A 224 19.79 -15.15 -0.31
C ALA A 224 20.76 -16.13 0.37
N GLN A 225 21.30 -17.11 -0.38
CA GLN A 225 22.35 -18.02 0.08
C GLN A 225 23.67 -17.31 0.37
N ALA A 226 23.98 -16.23 -0.34
CA ALA A 226 25.14 -15.37 -0.08
C ALA A 226 24.92 -14.39 1.10
N GLY A 227 23.76 -14.43 1.76
CA GLY A 227 23.46 -13.63 2.96
C GLY A 227 22.73 -12.33 2.70
N VAL A 228 22.28 -12.04 1.46
CA VAL A 228 21.45 -10.88 1.15
C VAL A 228 20.07 -11.07 1.78
N LYS A 229 19.67 -10.14 2.66
CA LYS A 229 18.42 -10.22 3.42
C LYS A 229 17.31 -9.38 2.83
N ASP A 230 17.65 -8.30 2.12
CA ASP A 230 16.69 -7.41 1.48
C ASP A 230 17.26 -6.82 0.18
N MET A 231 16.39 -6.43 -0.72
CA MET A 231 16.65 -5.72 -1.97
C MET A 231 15.47 -4.80 -2.28
N ILE A 232 15.70 -3.72 -3.00
CA ILE A 232 14.61 -2.89 -3.50
C ILE A 232 13.84 -3.67 -4.58
N ARG A 233 12.53 -3.75 -4.41
CA ARG A 233 11.59 -4.40 -5.33
C ARG A 233 10.49 -3.44 -5.69
N ILE A 234 10.16 -3.33 -6.97
CA ILE A 234 9.20 -2.35 -7.48
C ILE A 234 8.19 -3.07 -8.38
N SER A 235 6.91 -2.80 -8.19
CA SER A 235 5.86 -3.33 -9.08
C SER A 235 4.59 -2.49 -9.07
N ASP A 236 3.79 -2.64 -10.11
CA ASP A 236 2.41 -2.18 -10.20
C ASP A 236 1.40 -3.15 -9.55
N CYS A 237 1.88 -4.30 -9.04
CA CYS A 237 1.07 -5.28 -8.30
C CYS A 237 0.77 -4.86 -6.87
N ARG A 238 0.05 -5.72 -6.15
CA ARG A 238 -0.07 -5.74 -4.69
C ARG A 238 0.54 -7.02 -4.11
N MET A 239 0.92 -6.96 -2.84
CA MET A 239 1.45 -8.11 -2.11
C MET A 239 0.72 -8.31 -0.80
N SER A 240 0.83 -9.51 -0.23
CA SER A 240 0.33 -9.79 1.12
C SER A 240 0.90 -8.82 2.14
N GLY A 241 0.07 -8.44 3.14
CA GLY A 241 0.50 -7.62 4.27
C GLY A 241 1.61 -8.26 5.12
N THR A 242 1.87 -9.56 4.93
CA THR A 242 2.97 -10.31 5.56
C THR A 242 4.29 -10.23 4.76
N ALA A 243 4.29 -9.63 3.56
CA ALA A 243 5.52 -9.40 2.82
C ALA A 243 6.44 -8.47 3.62
N PHE A 244 7.71 -8.83 3.68
CA PHE A 244 8.75 -8.10 4.41
C PHE A 244 9.84 -7.62 3.44
N GLY A 245 10.40 -6.44 3.72
CA GLY A 245 11.50 -5.84 2.98
C GLY A 245 11.12 -4.56 2.26
N THR A 246 12.10 -4.00 1.54
CA THR A 246 12.01 -2.73 0.81
C THR A 246 11.26 -2.93 -0.50
N ILE A 247 9.93 -2.83 -0.44
CA ILE A 247 9.05 -3.15 -1.57
C ILE A 247 8.16 -1.94 -1.87
N VAL A 248 8.24 -1.43 -3.09
CA VAL A 248 7.40 -0.37 -3.65
C VAL A 248 6.31 -1.00 -4.50
N LEU A 249 5.07 -0.79 -4.14
CA LEU A 249 3.90 -1.40 -4.76
C LEU A 249 2.93 -0.35 -5.30
N HIS A 250 1.93 -0.82 -6.06
CA HIS A 250 0.85 0.02 -6.58
C HIS A 250 1.38 1.17 -7.47
N VAL A 251 2.49 0.94 -8.19
CA VAL A 251 3.04 1.96 -9.10
C VAL A 251 1.98 2.37 -10.11
N THR A 252 1.64 3.65 -10.13
CA THR A 252 0.58 4.21 -10.96
C THR A 252 1.11 5.36 -11.83
N PRO A 253 0.75 5.39 -13.13
CA PRO A 253 -0.01 4.37 -13.88
C PRO A 253 0.74 3.05 -14.04
N GLU A 254 -0.02 1.93 -14.04
CA GLU A 254 0.54 0.60 -14.26
C GLU A 254 1.11 0.39 -15.67
N ALA A 255 1.91 -0.65 -15.88
CA ALA A 255 2.53 -0.97 -17.16
C ALA A 255 1.49 -1.19 -18.29
N ALA A 256 0.42 -1.92 -18.00
CA ALA A 256 -0.60 -2.30 -19.00
C ALA A 256 -1.32 -1.11 -19.63
N VAL A 257 -1.39 0.05 -18.96
CA VAL A 257 -1.99 1.28 -19.50
C VAL A 257 -0.95 2.31 -19.96
N GLY A 258 0.32 1.93 -20.06
CA GLY A 258 1.39 2.78 -20.57
C GLY A 258 2.13 3.58 -19.50
N GLY A 259 2.03 3.18 -18.24
CA GLY A 259 2.86 3.71 -17.16
C GLY A 259 4.36 3.54 -17.43
N ALA A 260 5.17 4.41 -16.82
CA ALA A 260 6.61 4.43 -17.02
C ALA A 260 7.29 3.13 -16.57
N ILE A 261 6.69 2.41 -15.61
CA ILE A 261 7.18 1.11 -15.16
C ILE A 261 7.27 0.10 -16.33
N GLY A 262 6.34 0.14 -17.29
CA GLY A 262 6.37 -0.71 -18.49
C GLY A 262 7.46 -0.33 -19.50
N LEU A 263 8.15 0.80 -19.30
CA LEU A 263 9.25 1.27 -20.14
C LEU A 263 10.63 0.94 -19.58
N VAL A 264 10.69 0.48 -18.33
CA VAL A 264 11.97 0.08 -17.68
C VAL A 264 12.55 -1.12 -18.39
N LYS A 265 13.85 -1.10 -18.61
CA LYS A 265 14.62 -2.20 -19.21
C LYS A 265 15.73 -2.64 -18.26
N ASN A 266 16.19 -3.89 -18.44
CA ASN A 266 17.39 -4.36 -17.76
C ASN A 266 18.56 -3.39 -17.97
N GLY A 267 19.22 -3.01 -16.89
CA GLY A 267 20.35 -2.11 -16.91
C GLY A 267 20.02 -0.62 -16.74
N ASP A 268 18.74 -0.22 -16.79
CA ASP A 268 18.37 1.15 -16.46
C ASP A 268 18.63 1.46 -14.98
N GLU A 269 18.98 2.69 -14.67
CA GLU A 269 19.15 3.13 -13.29
C GLU A 269 17.84 3.67 -12.72
N ILE A 270 17.50 3.24 -11.51
CA ILE A 270 16.36 3.74 -10.73
C ILE A 270 16.87 4.32 -9.42
N ARG A 271 16.33 5.46 -9.01
CA ARG A 271 16.61 6.09 -7.73
C ARG A 271 15.36 6.09 -6.85
N LEU A 272 15.55 5.57 -5.61
CA LEU A 272 14.60 5.66 -4.50
C LEU A 272 15.13 6.67 -3.49
N SER A 273 14.27 7.59 -3.04
CA SER A 273 14.54 8.48 -1.91
C SER A 273 13.29 8.57 -1.03
N ILE A 274 13.37 8.01 0.16
CA ILE A 274 12.29 8.11 1.17
C ILE A 274 12.25 9.50 1.78
N ALA A 275 13.41 10.14 2.00
CA ALA A 275 13.48 11.50 2.52
C ALA A 275 12.79 12.51 1.60
N ASN A 276 12.96 12.37 0.30
CA ASN A 276 12.31 13.22 -0.70
C ASN A 276 10.96 12.66 -1.19
N LYS A 277 10.57 11.46 -0.74
CA LYS A 277 9.36 10.76 -1.19
C LYS A 277 9.31 10.58 -2.71
N THR A 278 10.46 10.23 -3.31
CA THR A 278 10.60 10.13 -4.77
C THR A 278 11.01 8.74 -5.25
N LEU A 279 10.53 8.40 -6.44
CA LEU A 279 10.88 7.21 -7.22
C LEU A 279 11.12 7.62 -8.67
N GLU A 280 12.37 7.53 -9.12
CA GLU A 280 12.77 8.07 -10.41
C GLU A 280 13.48 7.04 -11.28
N LEU A 281 13.09 6.97 -12.54
CA LEU A 281 13.80 6.27 -13.60
C LEU A 281 14.80 7.25 -14.24
N LEU A 282 16.09 6.97 -14.16
CA LEU A 282 17.17 7.84 -14.61
C LEU A 282 17.47 7.61 -16.10
N VAL A 283 16.44 7.69 -16.93
CA VAL A 283 16.51 7.59 -18.39
C VAL A 283 16.00 8.89 -18.97
N ASP A 284 16.65 9.38 -20.01
CA ASP A 284 16.24 10.66 -20.61
C ASP A 284 14.85 10.58 -21.27
N ASN A 285 14.18 11.73 -21.35
CA ASN A 285 12.82 11.82 -21.85
C ASN A 285 12.69 11.45 -23.34
N ALA A 286 13.74 11.66 -24.14
CA ALA A 286 13.72 11.32 -25.57
C ALA A 286 13.73 9.79 -25.75
N GLU A 287 14.52 9.09 -24.97
CA GLU A 287 14.56 7.62 -24.94
C GLU A 287 13.23 7.06 -24.40
N LEU A 288 12.67 7.60 -23.31
CA LEU A 288 11.36 7.17 -22.82
C LEU A 288 10.25 7.36 -23.84
N LYS A 289 10.27 8.47 -24.58
CA LYS A 289 9.32 8.71 -25.69
C LYS A 289 9.51 7.70 -26.80
N ARG A 290 10.74 7.38 -27.18
CA ARG A 290 11.05 6.35 -28.17
C ARG A 290 10.56 4.98 -27.74
N ARG A 291 10.80 4.60 -26.48
CA ARG A 291 10.33 3.31 -25.91
C ARG A 291 8.82 3.21 -25.94
N ARG A 292 8.11 4.29 -25.57
CA ARG A 292 6.64 4.34 -25.58
C ARG A 292 6.06 4.18 -26.97
N GLN A 293 6.71 4.72 -27.99
CA GLN A 293 6.29 4.53 -29.38
C GLN A 293 6.54 3.10 -29.88
N ALA A 294 7.63 2.45 -29.43
CA ALA A 294 7.99 1.10 -29.81
C ALA A 294 7.13 0.02 -29.10
N ASN A 295 6.70 0.30 -27.86
CA ASN A 295 5.94 -0.63 -27.03
C ASN A 295 4.62 0.04 -26.58
N PRO A 296 3.57 0.00 -27.41
CA PRO A 296 2.26 0.53 -27.01
C PRO A 296 1.68 -0.27 -25.84
N PRO A 297 0.84 0.36 -25.01
CA PRO A 297 0.15 -0.31 -23.92
C PRO A 297 -0.62 -1.55 -24.37
N GLN A 298 -0.62 -2.59 -23.54
CA GLN A 298 -1.28 -3.86 -23.83
C GLN A 298 -2.16 -4.30 -22.65
N PRO A 299 -3.28 -3.59 -22.37
CA PRO A 299 -4.22 -4.03 -21.34
C PRO A 299 -4.89 -5.35 -21.74
N ALA A 300 -5.36 -6.09 -20.76
CA ALA A 300 -6.18 -7.28 -21.01
C ALA A 300 -7.43 -6.91 -21.81
N THR A 301 -7.71 -7.66 -22.87
CA THR A 301 -8.87 -7.44 -23.75
C THR A 301 -9.76 -8.67 -23.85
N PRO A 302 -10.33 -9.16 -22.75
CA PRO A 302 -11.26 -10.28 -22.79
C PRO A 302 -12.54 -9.89 -23.54
N THR A 303 -13.12 -10.83 -24.29
CA THR A 303 -14.23 -10.52 -25.21
C THR A 303 -15.60 -10.62 -24.54
N ARG A 304 -15.73 -11.28 -23.37
CA ARG A 304 -17.01 -11.54 -22.71
C ARG A 304 -16.89 -11.88 -21.23
N GLY A 305 -18.04 -11.90 -20.58
CA GLY A 305 -18.19 -12.38 -19.19
C GLY A 305 -17.61 -11.43 -18.15
N TYR A 306 -17.38 -11.96 -16.94
CA TYR A 306 -16.86 -11.18 -15.83
C TYR A 306 -15.47 -10.57 -16.12
N ALA A 307 -14.61 -11.32 -16.81
CA ALA A 307 -13.30 -10.82 -17.20
C ALA A 307 -13.40 -9.53 -18.05
N LYS A 308 -14.37 -9.47 -19.00
CA LYS A 308 -14.61 -8.25 -19.77
C LYS A 308 -15.13 -7.12 -18.91
N LEU A 309 -16.13 -7.38 -18.06
CA LEU A 309 -16.65 -6.39 -17.12
C LEU A 309 -15.51 -5.81 -16.25
N TYR A 310 -14.64 -6.66 -15.72
CA TYR A 310 -13.50 -6.26 -14.93
C TYR A 310 -12.53 -5.38 -15.72
N ALA A 311 -12.06 -5.85 -16.87
CA ALA A 311 -11.07 -5.12 -17.68
C ALA A 311 -11.58 -3.77 -18.20
N ASP A 312 -12.87 -3.68 -18.53
CA ASP A 312 -13.49 -2.44 -19.02
C ASP A 312 -13.59 -1.39 -17.90
N HIS A 313 -13.89 -1.80 -16.67
CA HIS A 313 -14.34 -0.90 -15.60
C HIS A 313 -13.36 -0.75 -14.42
N VAL A 314 -12.36 -1.64 -14.27
CA VAL A 314 -11.42 -1.51 -13.15
C VAL A 314 -10.60 -0.22 -13.28
N THR A 315 -10.50 0.51 -12.16
CA THR A 315 -9.69 1.73 -12.05
C THR A 315 -8.24 1.41 -11.68
N GLN A 316 -7.38 2.42 -11.68
CA GLN A 316 -5.99 2.29 -11.27
C GLN A 316 -5.86 2.16 -9.74
N ALA A 317 -4.68 1.78 -9.26
CA ALA A 317 -4.43 1.53 -7.85
C ALA A 317 -4.60 2.78 -6.96
N ASP A 318 -4.24 3.97 -7.45
CA ASP A 318 -4.45 5.25 -6.79
C ASP A 318 -5.93 5.62 -6.64
N GLN A 319 -6.81 4.93 -7.36
CA GLN A 319 -8.27 5.04 -7.29
C GLN A 319 -8.91 3.83 -6.58
N GLY A 320 -8.11 2.93 -6.01
CA GLY A 320 -8.57 1.78 -5.25
C GLY A 320 -8.76 0.49 -6.02
N ALA A 321 -8.41 0.44 -7.32
CA ALA A 321 -8.64 -0.71 -8.21
C ALA A 321 -10.09 -1.24 -8.11
N ASP A 322 -11.05 -0.33 -7.99
CA ASP A 322 -12.49 -0.60 -7.90
C ASP A 322 -13.15 -0.44 -9.29
N PHE A 323 -14.44 -0.70 -9.41
CA PHE A 323 -15.16 -0.42 -10.63
C PHE A 323 -15.60 1.05 -10.70
N ASP A 324 -15.35 1.71 -11.81
CA ASP A 324 -15.66 3.11 -12.05
C ASP A 324 -17.15 3.46 -11.83
N PHE A 325 -18.07 2.56 -12.22
CA PHE A 325 -19.51 2.74 -12.04
C PHE A 325 -19.98 2.57 -10.58
N LEU A 326 -19.14 2.14 -9.64
CA LEU A 326 -19.43 2.06 -8.22
C LEU A 326 -18.98 3.30 -7.45
N MET A 327 -18.13 4.13 -8.05
CA MET A 327 -17.70 5.40 -7.46
C MET A 327 -18.88 6.38 -7.44
N ALA A 328 -18.96 7.20 -6.40
CA ALA A 328 -19.97 8.25 -6.37
C ALA A 328 -19.74 9.20 -7.56
N GLN A 329 -20.80 9.47 -8.30
CA GLN A 329 -20.79 10.50 -9.35
C GLN A 329 -21.11 11.84 -8.67
N ASP A 330 -20.37 12.88 -9.03
CA ASP A 330 -20.59 14.26 -8.59
C ASP A 330 -21.99 14.78 -9.00
#